data_bfa5ed843df89cb36fab3a5e663caa94
#
_entry.id   bfa5ed843df89cb36fab3a5e663caa94
#
_cell.length_a   1.000
_cell.length_b   1.000
_cell.length_c   1.000
_cell.angle_alpha   90.00
_cell.angle_beta   90.00
_cell.angle_gamma   90.00
#
_symmetry.space_group_name_H-M   'P 1'
#
loop_
_entity.id
_entity.type
_entity.pdbx_description
1 polymer ?
#
loop_
_entity_poly.entity_id
_entity_poly.type
_entity_poly.pdbx_seq_one_letter_code
_entity_poly.pdbx_strand_id
1 'polypeptide(L)'
;MSLVAALLITAVVMGVRMRPTEQPCRTLTYIIEDQNERLYLTPNELNQLLVTENIYPVSRTLDRGLIYRIEKAILHHPMVRTAECFVTPRYEVRVRLTQRVPLLRVQMPGDIYFIDTDRRVMPVRTAVTDKVLVVTGAVGTQFAAHQLADFAEWLQDNKYWRDRVHHVHVQSPQMVYVYMRGENQPRAVLGNMSRYEQKLAKLRTFLEKSPEEVQAKQYAELDLRFRGQVIGRN
;
A
#
# COMPACT_ATOMS: atom_id res chain seq x y z
N MET A 1 -32.20 35.37 -27.70
CA MET A 1 -31.34 34.26 -28.09
C MET A 1 -31.08 33.21 -26.99
N SER A 2 -31.72 33.23 -25.83
CA SER A 2 -31.39 32.33 -24.71
C SER A 2 -32.31 31.14 -24.47
N LEU A 3 -33.54 31.14 -24.98
CA LEU A 3 -34.51 30.03 -24.77
C LEU A 3 -34.23 28.81 -25.65
N VAL A 4 -33.76 29.01 -26.88
CA VAL A 4 -33.47 27.89 -27.83
C VAL A 4 -32.20 27.16 -27.41
N ALA A 5 -31.19 27.86 -26.90
CA ALA A 5 -29.97 27.24 -26.40
C ALA A 5 -30.21 26.40 -25.12
N ALA A 6 -31.06 26.86 -24.22
CA ALA A 6 -31.43 26.10 -23.02
C ALA A 6 -32.23 24.82 -23.36
N LEU A 7 -33.08 24.86 -24.39
CA LEU A 7 -33.86 23.69 -24.85
C LEU A 7 -32.96 22.64 -25.53
N LEU A 8 -31.93 23.07 -26.24
CA LEU A 8 -30.95 22.15 -26.85
C LEU A 8 -30.01 21.49 -25.80
N ILE A 9 -29.64 22.23 -24.77
CA ILE A 9 -28.81 21.66 -23.67
C ILE A 9 -29.62 20.67 -22.85
N THR A 10 -30.91 20.95 -22.56
CA THR A 10 -31.77 19.99 -21.88
C THR A 10 -32.06 18.75 -22.71
N ALA A 11 -32.19 18.88 -24.04
CA ALA A 11 -32.35 17.73 -24.94
C ALA A 11 -31.09 16.85 -25.01
N VAL A 12 -29.90 17.45 -24.97
CA VAL A 12 -28.62 16.71 -24.93
C VAL A 12 -28.43 16.01 -23.58
N VAL A 13 -28.77 16.65 -22.46
CA VAL A 13 -28.70 16.04 -21.13
C VAL A 13 -29.78 14.96 -20.92
N MET A 14 -30.96 15.09 -21.51
CA MET A 14 -31.96 14.02 -21.50
C MET A 14 -31.69 12.88 -22.48
N GLY A 15 -30.87 13.10 -23.52
CA GLY A 15 -30.53 12.07 -24.53
C GLY A 15 -29.54 11.03 -24.07
N VAL A 16 -28.83 11.23 -22.94
CA VAL A 16 -27.93 10.24 -22.34
C VAL A 16 -28.64 9.40 -21.25
N ARG A 17 -29.94 9.18 -21.37
CA ARG A 17 -30.52 8.02 -20.70
C ARG A 17 -30.09 6.78 -21.47
N MET A 18 -29.13 6.02 -20.88
CA MET A 18 -28.85 4.66 -21.36
C MET A 18 -30.18 3.91 -21.46
N ARG A 19 -30.73 3.78 -22.69
CA ARG A 19 -31.75 2.79 -22.94
C ARG A 19 -31.16 1.43 -22.57
N PRO A 20 -31.91 0.51 -21.94
CA PRO A 20 -31.45 -0.85 -21.78
C PRO A 20 -31.04 -1.33 -23.18
N THR A 21 -29.77 -1.61 -23.37
CA THR A 21 -29.29 -2.07 -24.66
C THR A 21 -29.66 -3.54 -24.74
N GLU A 22 -30.55 -3.88 -25.66
CA GLU A 22 -30.96 -5.26 -25.92
C GLU A 22 -29.80 -6.14 -26.41
N GLN A 23 -28.63 -5.53 -26.74
CA GLN A 23 -27.47 -6.28 -27.19
C GLN A 23 -26.63 -6.79 -26.02
N PRO A 24 -26.26 -8.08 -26.07
CA PRO A 24 -25.43 -8.69 -25.03
C PRO A 24 -24.00 -8.14 -25.07
N CYS A 25 -23.36 -8.17 -23.92
CA CYS A 25 -21.94 -7.86 -23.80
C CYS A 25 -21.09 -8.76 -24.69
N ARG A 26 -20.23 -8.16 -25.51
CA ARG A 26 -19.35 -8.89 -26.43
C ARG A 26 -18.06 -9.35 -25.75
N THR A 27 -17.43 -8.47 -25.01
CA THR A 27 -16.12 -8.74 -24.38
C THR A 27 -16.00 -8.01 -23.04
N LEU A 28 -15.13 -8.54 -22.20
CA LEU A 28 -14.65 -7.90 -20.97
C LEU A 28 -13.16 -7.69 -21.10
N THR A 29 -12.69 -6.46 -20.84
CA THR A 29 -11.27 -6.10 -20.93
C THR A 29 -10.83 -5.36 -19.68
N TYR A 30 -9.64 -5.66 -19.18
CA TYR A 30 -9.02 -4.99 -18.04
C TYR A 30 -7.90 -4.07 -18.50
N ILE A 31 -7.85 -2.87 -17.93
CA ILE A 31 -6.78 -1.89 -18.08
C ILE A 31 -6.17 -1.71 -16.70
N ILE A 32 -5.09 -2.44 -16.44
CA ILE A 32 -4.33 -2.35 -15.19
C ILE A 32 -3.26 -1.30 -15.41
N GLU A 33 -3.47 -0.07 -14.88
CA GLU A 33 -2.65 1.10 -15.21
C GLU A 33 -1.20 0.97 -14.76
N ASP A 34 -0.96 0.28 -13.63
CA ASP A 34 0.36 0.05 -13.04
C ASP A 34 0.94 -1.36 -13.35
N GLN A 35 0.46 -2.01 -14.41
CA GLN A 35 0.88 -3.38 -14.77
C GLN A 35 2.38 -3.50 -15.06
N ASN A 36 3.00 -2.46 -15.58
CA ASN A 36 4.44 -2.46 -15.87
C ASN A 36 5.30 -2.36 -14.61
N GLU A 37 4.74 -1.87 -13.52
CA GLU A 37 5.42 -1.73 -12.24
C GLU A 37 5.14 -2.91 -11.30
N ARG A 38 3.91 -3.44 -11.36
CA ARG A 38 3.40 -4.46 -10.43
C ARG A 38 2.51 -5.47 -11.13
N LEU A 39 2.74 -6.73 -10.88
CA LEU A 39 1.98 -7.84 -11.45
C LEU A 39 1.33 -8.68 -10.34
N TYR A 40 0.57 -8.05 -9.44
CA TYR A 40 -0.10 -8.74 -8.34
C TYR A 40 -1.42 -9.38 -8.73
N LEU A 41 -2.02 -8.89 -9.83
CA LEU A 41 -3.32 -9.32 -10.35
C LEU A 41 -3.21 -9.76 -11.80
N THR A 42 -3.94 -10.80 -12.14
CA THR A 42 -4.11 -11.27 -13.51
C THR A 42 -5.54 -11.08 -13.99
N PRO A 43 -5.78 -10.84 -15.30
CA PRO A 43 -7.13 -10.82 -15.86
C PRO A 43 -7.92 -12.10 -15.57
N ASN A 44 -7.27 -13.26 -15.57
CA ASN A 44 -7.93 -14.54 -15.29
C ASN A 44 -8.47 -14.62 -13.85
N GLU A 45 -7.73 -14.11 -12.88
CA GLU A 45 -8.14 -14.04 -11.48
C GLU A 45 -9.38 -13.15 -11.30
N LEU A 46 -9.40 -11.99 -11.98
CA LEU A 46 -10.55 -11.10 -11.97
C LEU A 46 -11.77 -11.73 -12.66
N ASN A 47 -11.56 -12.47 -13.76
CA ASN A 47 -12.63 -13.25 -14.41
C ASN A 47 -13.22 -14.28 -13.45
N GLN A 48 -12.37 -15.03 -12.74
CA GLN A 48 -12.83 -16.03 -11.77
C GLN A 48 -13.65 -15.40 -10.64
N LEU A 49 -13.21 -14.25 -10.13
CA LEU A 49 -13.98 -13.47 -9.15
C LEU A 49 -15.39 -13.17 -9.66
N LEU A 50 -15.51 -12.62 -10.88
CA LEU A 50 -16.81 -12.24 -11.46
C LEU A 50 -17.70 -13.44 -11.76
N VAL A 51 -17.11 -14.59 -12.14
CA VAL A 51 -17.84 -15.85 -12.33
C VAL A 51 -18.37 -16.38 -11.00
N THR A 52 -17.54 -16.38 -9.95
CA THR A 52 -17.91 -16.83 -8.61
C THR A 52 -19.06 -15.98 -8.04
N GLU A 53 -19.00 -14.66 -8.24
CA GLU A 53 -20.06 -13.72 -7.83
C GLU A 53 -21.29 -13.75 -8.74
N ASN A 54 -21.29 -14.61 -9.77
CA ASN A 54 -22.35 -14.68 -10.77
C ASN A 54 -22.69 -13.35 -11.46
N ILE A 55 -21.65 -12.53 -11.74
CA ILE A 55 -21.75 -11.21 -12.40
C ILE A 55 -20.85 -11.08 -13.64
N TYR A 56 -20.31 -12.18 -14.15
CA TYR A 56 -19.51 -12.15 -15.38
C TYR A 56 -20.36 -11.64 -16.56
N PRO A 57 -19.94 -10.55 -17.26
CA PRO A 57 -20.84 -9.79 -18.13
C PRO A 57 -20.99 -10.38 -19.53
N VAL A 58 -20.03 -11.15 -20.05
CA VAL A 58 -20.05 -11.60 -21.44
C VAL A 58 -21.28 -12.44 -21.73
N SER A 59 -21.95 -12.16 -22.86
CA SER A 59 -23.23 -12.74 -23.28
C SER A 59 -24.45 -12.36 -22.42
N ARG A 60 -24.32 -11.39 -21.51
CA ARG A 60 -25.45 -10.86 -20.71
C ARG A 60 -25.87 -9.48 -21.21
N THR A 61 -27.14 -9.18 -21.05
CA THR A 61 -27.66 -7.81 -21.23
C THR A 61 -27.04 -6.89 -20.18
N LEU A 62 -26.49 -5.77 -20.64
CA LEU A 62 -25.84 -4.80 -19.78
C LEU A 62 -26.85 -3.79 -19.22
N ASP A 63 -26.94 -3.75 -17.89
CA ASP A 63 -27.67 -2.73 -17.17
C ASP A 63 -26.74 -2.02 -16.17
N ARG A 64 -27.20 -0.88 -15.64
CA ARG A 64 -26.43 -0.10 -14.66
C ARG A 64 -26.14 -0.89 -13.38
N GLY A 65 -27.05 -1.76 -12.98
CA GLY A 65 -26.93 -2.58 -11.78
C GLY A 65 -25.81 -3.61 -11.93
N LEU A 66 -25.70 -4.25 -13.10
CA LEU A 66 -24.62 -5.20 -13.38
C LEU A 66 -23.25 -4.49 -13.40
N ILE A 67 -23.13 -3.35 -14.09
CA ILE A 67 -21.91 -2.57 -14.16
C ILE A 67 -21.43 -2.13 -12.75
N TYR A 68 -22.35 -1.61 -11.95
CA TYR A 68 -22.07 -1.24 -10.56
C TYR A 68 -21.61 -2.42 -9.71
N ARG A 69 -22.25 -3.60 -9.85
CA ARG A 69 -21.85 -4.81 -9.11
C ARG A 69 -20.45 -5.28 -9.51
N ILE A 70 -20.13 -5.25 -10.81
CA ILE A 70 -18.78 -5.59 -11.31
C ILE A 70 -17.74 -4.66 -10.70
N GLU A 71 -17.96 -3.35 -10.78
CA GLU A 71 -17.04 -2.35 -10.21
C GLU A 71 -16.83 -2.58 -8.71
N LYS A 72 -17.92 -2.78 -7.98
CA LYS A 72 -17.86 -3.05 -6.52
C LYS A 72 -17.14 -4.34 -6.19
N ALA A 73 -17.41 -5.43 -6.89
CA ALA A 73 -16.75 -6.71 -6.67
C ALA A 73 -15.22 -6.59 -6.90
N ILE A 74 -14.82 -5.92 -7.97
CA ILE A 74 -13.39 -5.71 -8.27
C ILE A 74 -12.75 -4.77 -7.24
N LEU A 75 -13.42 -3.68 -6.84
CA LEU A 75 -12.93 -2.75 -5.83
C LEU A 75 -12.76 -3.41 -4.44
N HIS A 76 -13.57 -4.44 -4.13
CA HIS A 76 -13.45 -5.20 -2.89
C HIS A 76 -12.30 -6.22 -2.92
N HIS A 77 -11.72 -6.49 -4.07
CA HIS A 77 -10.57 -7.39 -4.17
C HIS A 77 -9.38 -6.81 -3.38
N PRO A 78 -8.75 -7.59 -2.47
CA PRO A 78 -7.77 -7.06 -1.52
C PRO A 78 -6.50 -6.47 -2.14
N MET A 79 -6.22 -6.74 -3.42
CA MET A 79 -5.09 -6.18 -4.15
C MET A 79 -5.46 -4.96 -5.00
N VAL A 80 -6.73 -4.60 -5.09
CA VAL A 80 -7.21 -3.46 -5.90
C VAL A 80 -7.30 -2.21 -5.04
N ARG A 81 -6.70 -1.12 -5.53
CA ARG A 81 -6.77 0.21 -4.91
C ARG A 81 -7.96 1.01 -5.44
N THR A 82 -8.06 1.10 -6.78
CA THR A 82 -9.15 1.79 -7.48
C THR A 82 -9.70 0.91 -8.59
N ALA A 83 -10.98 1.03 -8.88
CA ALA A 83 -11.61 0.39 -10.03
C ALA A 83 -12.70 1.31 -10.59
N GLU A 84 -12.79 1.35 -11.91
CA GLU A 84 -13.81 2.05 -12.67
C GLU A 84 -14.30 1.12 -13.77
N CYS A 85 -15.62 0.89 -13.85
CA CYS A 85 -16.23 0.01 -14.82
C CYS A 85 -17.13 0.80 -15.77
N PHE A 86 -16.93 0.68 -17.08
CA PHE A 86 -17.72 1.37 -18.08
C PHE A 86 -18.01 0.51 -19.31
N VAL A 87 -19.05 0.88 -20.03
CA VAL A 87 -19.47 0.21 -21.27
C VAL A 87 -19.07 1.08 -22.47
N THR A 88 -18.47 0.47 -23.47
CA THR A 88 -18.15 1.16 -24.74
C THR A 88 -19.35 1.13 -25.70
N PRO A 89 -19.38 2.01 -26.71
CA PRO A 89 -20.43 1.97 -27.75
C PRO A 89 -20.51 0.65 -28.52
N ARG A 90 -19.47 -0.20 -28.43
CA ARG A 90 -19.42 -1.53 -29.05
C ARG A 90 -19.95 -2.64 -28.16
N TYR A 91 -20.59 -2.30 -27.03
CA TYR A 91 -21.10 -3.25 -26.02
C TYR A 91 -19.97 -4.09 -25.37
N GLU A 92 -18.81 -3.49 -25.18
CA GLU A 92 -17.70 -4.06 -24.44
C GLU A 92 -17.69 -3.48 -23.03
N VAL A 93 -17.51 -4.31 -22.03
CA VAL A 93 -17.25 -3.87 -20.67
C VAL A 93 -15.75 -3.67 -20.50
N ARG A 94 -15.35 -2.50 -20.04
CA ARG A 94 -13.95 -2.20 -19.70
C ARG A 94 -13.82 -1.85 -18.23
N VAL A 95 -12.87 -2.47 -17.57
CA VAL A 95 -12.53 -2.18 -16.18
C VAL A 95 -11.13 -1.58 -16.14
N ARG A 96 -11.05 -0.33 -15.72
CA ARG A 96 -9.80 0.36 -15.43
C ARG A 96 -9.53 0.22 -13.94
N LEU A 97 -8.32 -0.19 -13.57
CA LEU A 97 -7.98 -0.37 -12.16
C LEU A 97 -6.50 -0.07 -11.88
N THR A 98 -6.23 0.26 -10.62
CA THR A 98 -4.87 0.33 -10.06
C THR A 98 -4.73 -0.66 -8.91
N GLN A 99 -3.52 -1.15 -8.71
CA GLN A 99 -3.20 -2.09 -7.64
C GLN A 99 -2.79 -1.35 -6.37
N ARG A 100 -2.92 -1.99 -5.20
CA ARG A 100 -2.41 -1.45 -3.93
C ARG A 100 -0.89 -1.47 -3.93
N VAL A 101 -0.31 -0.48 -3.28
CA VAL A 101 1.15 -0.32 -3.15
C VAL A 101 1.56 -0.69 -1.73
N PRO A 102 2.31 -1.78 -1.52
CA PRO A 102 2.77 -2.17 -0.19
C PRO A 102 3.78 -1.14 0.34
N LEU A 103 3.64 -0.78 1.60
CA LEU A 103 4.49 0.18 2.31
C LEU A 103 5.41 -0.51 3.33
N LEU A 104 4.87 -1.44 4.10
CA LEU A 104 5.63 -2.27 5.02
C LEU A 104 5.06 -3.69 5.09
N ARG A 105 5.90 -4.63 5.50
CA ARG A 105 5.54 -6.03 5.73
C ARG A 105 5.62 -6.34 7.22
N VAL A 106 4.52 -6.76 7.79
CA VAL A 106 4.47 -7.30 9.15
C VAL A 106 4.69 -8.80 9.09
N GLN A 107 5.59 -9.31 9.93
CA GLN A 107 5.90 -10.73 10.05
C GLN A 107 5.89 -11.14 11.51
N MET A 108 4.85 -11.87 11.89
CA MET A 108 4.66 -12.42 13.23
C MET A 108 4.57 -13.95 13.14
N PRO A 109 4.81 -14.68 14.24
CA PRO A 109 4.53 -16.10 14.28
C PRO A 109 3.05 -16.36 13.94
N GLY A 110 2.80 -17.09 12.84
CA GLY A 110 1.44 -17.48 12.42
C GLY A 110 0.67 -16.42 11.62
N ASP A 111 1.20 -15.20 11.46
CA ASP A 111 0.53 -14.14 10.68
C ASP A 111 1.53 -13.29 9.91
N ILE A 112 1.32 -13.15 8.61
CA ILE A 112 2.13 -12.31 7.73
C ILE A 112 1.20 -11.51 6.83
N TYR A 113 1.38 -10.18 6.80
CA TYR A 113 0.60 -9.29 5.93
C TYR A 113 1.40 -8.03 5.55
N PHE A 114 0.90 -7.30 4.59
CA PHE A 114 1.41 -5.96 4.27
C PHE A 114 0.43 -4.89 4.76
N ILE A 115 0.97 -3.71 5.02
CA ILE A 115 0.21 -2.45 5.08
C ILE A 115 0.55 -1.67 3.81
N ASP A 116 -0.49 -1.20 3.11
CA ASP A 116 -0.34 -0.39 1.91
C ASP A 116 -0.20 1.12 2.20
N THR A 117 0.03 1.89 1.16
CA THR A 117 0.13 3.36 1.24
C THR A 117 -1.17 4.05 1.67
N ASP A 118 -2.31 3.36 1.56
CA ASP A 118 -3.62 3.84 2.06
C ASP A 118 -3.92 3.33 3.49
N ARG A 119 -2.92 2.78 4.19
CA ARG A 119 -3.02 2.26 5.57
C ARG A 119 -3.93 1.04 5.71
N ARG A 120 -4.15 0.29 4.63
CA ARG A 120 -4.97 -0.92 4.64
C ARG A 120 -4.13 -2.18 4.67
N VAL A 121 -4.69 -3.21 5.27
CA VAL A 121 -4.08 -4.55 5.27
C VAL A 121 -4.19 -5.17 3.88
N MET A 122 -3.07 -5.67 3.37
CA MET A 122 -2.98 -6.47 2.15
C MET A 122 -2.51 -7.89 2.49
N PRO A 123 -3.08 -8.93 1.88
CA PRO A 123 -2.60 -10.29 2.07
C PRO A 123 -1.22 -10.50 1.43
N VAL A 124 -0.48 -11.46 1.96
CA VAL A 124 0.77 -11.90 1.33
C VAL A 124 0.47 -12.67 0.05
N ARG A 125 1.14 -12.29 -1.02
CA ARG A 125 1.15 -13.01 -2.30
C ARG A 125 2.58 -13.15 -2.79
N THR A 126 2.87 -14.25 -3.45
CA THR A 126 4.20 -14.53 -4.02
C THR A 126 4.63 -13.46 -5.04
N ALA A 127 3.65 -12.88 -5.74
CA ALA A 127 3.90 -11.81 -6.72
C ALA A 127 4.32 -10.48 -6.11
N VAL A 128 4.14 -10.27 -4.79
CA VAL A 128 4.55 -9.03 -4.11
C VAL A 128 6.03 -9.13 -3.77
N THR A 129 6.87 -8.55 -4.62
CA THR A 129 8.34 -8.58 -4.50
C THR A 129 8.94 -7.24 -4.08
N ASP A 130 8.13 -6.26 -3.75
CA ASP A 130 8.59 -4.91 -3.37
C ASP A 130 9.50 -4.96 -2.14
N LYS A 131 10.58 -4.19 -2.22
CA LYS A 131 11.52 -4.01 -1.10
C LYS A 131 10.93 -3.00 -0.11
N VAL A 132 10.13 -3.49 0.80
CA VAL A 132 9.48 -2.69 1.84
C VAL A 132 10.13 -2.93 3.21
N LEU A 133 9.88 -2.02 4.16
CA LEU A 133 10.32 -2.19 5.53
C LEU A 133 9.71 -3.46 6.13
N VAL A 134 10.55 -4.34 6.68
CA VAL A 134 10.08 -5.52 7.43
C VAL A 134 9.92 -5.17 8.90
N VAL A 135 8.79 -5.53 9.48
CA VAL A 135 8.47 -5.33 10.89
C VAL A 135 8.15 -6.67 11.53
N THR A 136 8.79 -6.96 12.66
CA THR A 136 8.63 -8.22 13.41
C THR A 136 8.19 -7.95 14.86
N GLY A 137 7.79 -9.00 15.58
CA GLY A 137 7.48 -8.93 17.01
C GLY A 137 5.99 -8.76 17.32
N ALA A 138 5.64 -8.13 18.46
CA ALA A 138 4.26 -7.95 18.92
C ALA A 138 3.61 -6.72 18.25
N VAL A 139 3.12 -6.89 17.03
CA VAL A 139 2.63 -5.80 16.19
C VAL A 139 1.10 -5.82 16.11
N GLY A 140 0.44 -4.87 16.75
CA GLY A 140 -0.99 -4.66 16.54
C GLY A 140 -1.28 -3.99 15.19
N THR A 141 -2.38 -4.39 14.52
CA THR A 141 -2.74 -3.88 13.18
C THR A 141 -2.87 -2.35 13.14
N GLN A 142 -3.47 -1.75 14.15
CA GLN A 142 -3.60 -0.28 14.25
C GLN A 142 -2.24 0.41 14.40
N PHE A 143 -1.34 -0.17 15.20
CA PHE A 143 0.02 0.34 15.34
C PHE A 143 0.81 0.24 14.02
N ALA A 144 0.64 -0.87 13.29
CA ALA A 144 1.24 -1.07 11.97
C ALA A 144 0.70 -0.07 10.94
N ALA A 145 -0.62 0.09 10.87
CA ALA A 145 -1.28 0.94 9.88
C ALA A 145 -1.06 2.44 10.10
N HIS A 146 -0.69 2.88 11.30
CA HIS A 146 -0.44 4.29 11.60
C HIS A 146 1.03 4.55 11.92
N GLN A 147 1.48 4.36 13.13
CA GLN A 147 2.80 4.80 13.58
C GLN A 147 3.96 4.15 12.82
N LEU A 148 3.88 2.84 12.52
CA LEU A 148 4.92 2.16 11.75
C LEU A 148 4.84 2.50 10.26
N ALA A 149 3.64 2.73 9.74
CA ALA A 149 3.46 3.16 8.37
C ALA A 149 3.98 4.59 8.14
N ASP A 150 3.73 5.54 9.07
CA ASP A 150 4.32 6.89 9.01
C ASP A 150 5.86 6.81 9.05
N PHE A 151 6.39 5.93 9.88
CA PHE A 151 7.83 5.68 9.92
C PHE A 151 8.37 5.10 8.62
N ALA A 152 7.65 4.16 8.01
CA ALA A 152 8.05 3.54 6.74
C ALA A 152 8.06 4.55 5.59
N GLU A 153 7.06 5.43 5.49
CA GLU A 153 7.04 6.54 4.51
C GLU A 153 8.21 7.48 4.72
N TRP A 154 8.40 7.93 5.96
CA TRP A 154 9.54 8.79 6.28
C TRP A 154 10.88 8.14 5.91
N LEU A 155 11.03 6.83 6.14
CA LEU A 155 12.25 6.11 5.74
C LEU A 155 12.44 6.09 4.22
N GLN A 156 11.37 5.89 3.44
CA GLN A 156 11.45 5.88 1.97
C GLN A 156 11.91 7.24 1.43
N ASP A 157 11.45 8.33 2.02
CA ASP A 157 11.82 9.69 1.63
C ASP A 157 13.19 10.12 2.14
N ASN A 158 13.71 9.46 3.19
CA ASN A 158 14.96 9.82 3.80
C ASN A 158 16.16 9.12 3.15
N LYS A 159 16.92 9.85 2.31
CA LYS A 159 18.09 9.34 1.57
C LYS A 159 19.16 8.71 2.45
N TYR A 160 19.32 9.18 3.70
CA TYR A 160 20.32 8.63 4.61
C TYR A 160 19.89 7.31 5.24
N TRP A 161 18.62 7.21 5.68
CA TRP A 161 18.14 6.06 6.44
C TRP A 161 17.54 4.95 5.58
N ARG A 162 16.99 5.27 4.40
CA ARG A 162 16.33 4.33 3.49
C ARG A 162 17.14 3.06 3.21
N ASP A 163 18.44 3.24 2.97
CA ASP A 163 19.32 2.13 2.63
C ASP A 163 20.06 1.54 3.85
N ARG A 164 19.98 2.21 5.01
CA ARG A 164 20.66 1.79 6.24
C ARG A 164 19.79 0.97 7.18
N VAL A 165 18.50 1.23 7.22
CA VAL A 165 17.57 0.44 8.06
C VAL A 165 17.29 -0.90 7.38
N HIS A 166 17.47 -1.98 8.13
CA HIS A 166 17.22 -3.35 7.66
C HIS A 166 15.81 -3.80 8.02
N HIS A 167 15.47 -3.77 9.30
CA HIS A 167 14.14 -4.09 9.80
C HIS A 167 13.85 -3.41 11.14
N VAL A 168 12.59 -3.50 11.56
CA VAL A 168 12.12 -3.02 12.86
C VAL A 168 11.60 -4.20 13.67
N HIS A 169 11.94 -4.25 14.95
CA HIS A 169 11.37 -5.21 15.89
C HIS A 169 10.56 -4.49 16.95
N VAL A 170 9.31 -4.89 17.13
CA VAL A 170 8.38 -4.35 18.12
C VAL A 170 8.24 -5.35 19.25
N GLN A 171 8.82 -5.03 20.40
CA GLN A 171 8.57 -5.78 21.64
C GLN A 171 7.23 -5.34 22.25
N SER A 172 6.96 -4.05 22.22
CA SER A 172 5.69 -3.41 22.58
C SER A 172 5.60 -2.04 21.88
N PRO A 173 4.44 -1.34 21.87
CA PRO A 173 4.34 0.01 21.34
C PRO A 173 5.27 1.04 22.01
N GLN A 174 5.73 0.77 23.22
CA GLN A 174 6.68 1.59 23.99
C GLN A 174 8.14 1.15 23.82
N MET A 175 8.38 0.00 23.17
CA MET A 175 9.72 -0.59 23.04
C MET A 175 9.92 -1.12 21.62
N VAL A 176 10.43 -0.25 20.76
CA VAL A 176 10.72 -0.50 19.34
C VAL A 176 12.21 -0.44 19.11
N TYR A 177 12.72 -1.40 18.37
CA TYR A 177 14.11 -1.51 17.97
C TYR A 177 14.26 -1.36 16.47
N VAL A 178 15.27 -0.62 16.03
CA VAL A 178 15.65 -0.50 14.63
C VAL A 178 16.97 -1.22 14.41
N TYR A 179 17.01 -2.10 13.43
CA TYR A 179 18.21 -2.83 13.02
C TYR A 179 18.78 -2.25 11.74
N MET A 180 20.04 -1.92 11.77
CA MET A 180 20.78 -1.36 10.64
C MET A 180 21.37 -2.47 9.77
N ARG A 181 21.59 -2.17 8.49
CA ARG A 181 22.28 -3.08 7.55
C ARG A 181 23.76 -3.13 7.88
N GLY A 182 24.36 -4.28 7.67
CA GLY A 182 25.77 -4.53 7.90
C GLY A 182 26.00 -5.58 8.98
N GLU A 183 27.17 -6.19 8.96
CA GLU A 183 27.60 -7.15 9.99
C GLU A 183 27.92 -6.41 11.28
N ASN A 184 27.54 -7.00 12.41
CA ASN A 184 27.85 -6.50 13.76
C ASN A 184 27.36 -5.06 14.05
N GLN A 185 26.32 -4.60 13.32
CA GLN A 185 25.74 -3.30 13.61
C GLN A 185 24.91 -3.34 14.89
N PRO A 186 25.08 -2.37 15.80
CA PRO A 186 24.27 -2.30 17.01
C PRO A 186 22.81 -2.05 16.65
N ARG A 187 21.89 -2.66 17.39
CA ARG A 187 20.48 -2.28 17.28
C ARG A 187 20.23 -0.93 17.94
N ALA A 188 19.40 -0.11 17.34
CA ALA A 188 18.99 1.18 17.91
C ALA A 188 17.70 1.04 18.71
N VAL A 189 17.70 1.42 19.99
CA VAL A 189 16.52 1.42 20.85
C VAL A 189 15.78 2.74 20.70
N LEU A 190 14.69 2.76 19.93
CA LEU A 190 13.84 3.95 19.79
C LEU A 190 12.94 4.16 21.02
N GLY A 191 12.56 3.09 21.72
CA GLY A 191 11.46 3.13 22.67
C GLY A 191 10.12 3.26 21.93
N ASN A 192 9.31 4.26 22.27
CA ASN A 192 8.09 4.54 21.51
C ASN A 192 8.40 5.23 20.16
N MET A 193 7.41 5.28 19.27
CA MET A 193 7.55 5.91 17.95
C MET A 193 7.46 7.44 17.97
N SER A 194 7.26 8.09 19.13
CA SER A 194 7.25 9.55 19.17
C SER A 194 8.63 10.15 18.87
N ARG A 195 8.67 11.22 18.06
CA ARG A 195 9.91 11.94 17.73
C ARG A 195 11.03 11.04 17.17
N TYR A 196 10.68 9.98 16.43
CA TYR A 196 11.67 9.07 15.84
C TYR A 196 12.66 9.81 14.92
N GLU A 197 12.22 10.85 14.24
CA GLU A 197 13.07 11.71 13.39
C GLU A 197 14.23 12.33 14.21
N GLN A 198 13.91 12.92 15.37
CA GLN A 198 14.91 13.52 16.26
C GLN A 198 15.84 12.46 16.86
N LYS A 199 15.32 11.28 17.21
CA LYS A 199 16.11 10.15 17.72
C LYS A 199 17.07 9.65 16.65
N LEU A 200 16.62 9.49 15.43
CA LEU A 200 17.49 9.05 14.32
C LEU A 200 18.46 10.16 13.86
N ALA A 201 18.07 11.43 13.89
CA ALA A 201 19.02 12.53 13.64
C ALA A 201 20.17 12.52 14.65
N LYS A 202 19.87 12.27 15.92
CA LYS A 202 20.88 12.11 16.98
C LYS A 202 21.79 10.88 16.75
N LEU A 203 21.18 9.75 16.35
CA LEU A 203 21.94 8.55 15.97
C LEU A 203 22.88 8.83 14.80
N ARG A 204 22.39 9.54 13.77
CA ARG A 204 23.20 9.94 12.63
C ARG A 204 24.42 10.78 13.08
N THR A 205 24.19 11.78 13.94
CA THR A 205 25.27 12.61 14.48
C THR A 205 26.28 11.76 15.25
N PHE A 206 25.83 10.79 16.03
CA PHE A 206 26.69 9.85 16.73
C PHE A 206 27.54 9.02 15.76
N LEU A 207 26.93 8.44 14.73
CA LEU A 207 27.62 7.61 13.74
C LEU A 207 28.62 8.39 12.87
N GLU A 208 28.36 9.68 12.59
CA GLU A 208 29.20 10.50 11.72
C GLU A 208 30.29 11.29 12.47
N LYS A 209 30.07 11.64 13.73
CA LYS A 209 30.91 12.59 14.47
C LYS A 209 31.56 12.04 15.74
N SER A 210 31.28 10.79 16.11
CA SER A 210 31.92 10.22 17.30
C SER A 210 33.44 10.00 17.07
N PRO A 211 34.28 10.23 18.07
CA PRO A 211 35.70 9.90 18.00
C PRO A 211 35.95 8.44 17.61
N GLU A 212 37.06 8.16 16.92
CA GLU A 212 37.40 6.81 16.47
C GLU A 212 37.41 5.79 17.62
N GLU A 213 37.87 6.17 18.79
CA GLU A 213 37.88 5.34 20.00
C GLU A 213 36.46 4.92 20.45
N VAL A 214 35.45 5.77 20.22
CA VAL A 214 34.05 5.48 20.52
C VAL A 214 33.43 4.62 19.41
N GLN A 215 33.82 4.88 18.15
CA GLN A 215 33.37 4.08 17.01
C GLN A 215 33.96 2.68 17.03
N ALA A 216 35.20 2.51 17.51
CA ALA A 216 35.87 1.21 17.64
C ALA A 216 35.23 0.31 18.73
N LYS A 217 34.43 0.88 19.65
CA LYS A 217 33.70 0.08 20.63
C LYS A 217 32.54 -0.64 19.95
N GLN A 218 32.53 -1.95 20.04
CA GLN A 218 31.43 -2.79 19.56
C GLN A 218 30.29 -2.75 20.56
N TYR A 219 29.34 -1.85 20.37
CA TYR A 219 28.10 -1.83 21.15
C TYR A 219 27.10 -2.85 20.60
N ALA A 220 26.43 -3.58 21.49
CA ALA A 220 25.30 -4.43 21.11
C ALA A 220 24.04 -3.59 20.81
N GLU A 221 23.87 -2.50 21.56
CA GLU A 221 22.76 -1.58 21.34
C GLU A 221 23.12 -0.10 21.58
N LEU A 222 22.39 0.79 20.88
CA LEU A 222 22.45 2.24 21.02
C LEU A 222 21.10 2.75 21.49
N ASP A 223 21.01 3.18 22.73
CA ASP A 223 19.77 3.65 23.34
C ASP A 223 19.52 5.13 23.01
N LEU A 224 18.44 5.39 22.29
CA LEU A 224 18.04 6.71 21.78
C LEU A 224 16.93 7.37 22.60
N ARG A 225 16.44 6.74 23.66
CA ARG A 225 15.30 7.22 24.45
C ARG A 225 15.63 8.50 25.23
N PHE A 226 16.88 8.70 25.58
CA PHE A 226 17.32 9.84 26.38
C PHE A 226 17.51 11.09 25.53
N ARG A 227 17.08 12.23 26.08
CA ARG A 227 17.17 13.51 25.39
C ARG A 227 18.64 13.95 25.26
N GLY A 228 19.07 14.32 24.06
CA GLY A 228 20.43 14.84 23.80
C GLY A 228 21.56 13.82 23.90
N GLN A 229 21.30 12.56 24.20
CA GLN A 229 22.31 11.52 24.42
C GLN A 229 22.03 10.26 23.57
N VAL A 230 23.11 9.56 23.21
CA VAL A 230 23.11 8.18 22.72
C VAL A 230 23.90 7.36 23.72
N ILE A 231 23.28 6.33 24.30
CA ILE A 231 23.93 5.48 25.29
C ILE A 231 24.22 4.14 24.64
N GLY A 232 25.53 3.82 24.51
CA GLY A 232 25.99 2.51 24.05
C GLY A 232 25.94 1.49 25.19
N ARG A 233 25.49 0.27 24.87
CA ARG A 233 25.47 -0.88 25.78
C ARG A 233 26.09 -2.09 25.10
N ASN A 234 26.82 -2.90 25.86
CA ASN A 234 27.38 -4.18 25.45
C ASN A 234 26.43 -5.31 25.80
#